data_11545f6e1208a1459108c7433a4beb96
#
_entry.id   11545f6e1208a1459108c7433a4beb96
#
_cell.length_a   1.000
_cell.length_b   1.000
_cell.length_c   1.000
_cell.angle_alpha   90.00
_cell.angle_beta   90.00
_cell.angle_gamma   90.00
#
_symmetry.space_group_name_H-M   'P 1'
#
loop_
_entity.id
_entity.type
_entity.pdbx_description
1 polymer ?
#
loop_
_entity_poly.entity_id
_entity_poly.type
_entity_poly.pdbx_seq_one_letter_code
_entity_poly.pdbx_strand_id
1 'polypeptide(L)'
;EEKSSEENYEFEPDEDEKAPMIGADGKVIIPSLTYHDVGGMGPNSNKSFVSNLKDSNDYLSMEIAFSSYKGEKLGNVLKDFDADFRNIIMNEIDKRKTEDFMGSDKRQKFLIDVRDKMNEFLIKKDEDPVIFNAILKTFVINQH
;
A
#
# COMPACT_ATOMS: atom_id res chain seq x y z
N GLU A 1 15.60 -8.57 19.78
CA GLU A 1 15.16 -8.40 19.43
C GLU A 1 14.70 -8.58 19.01
N GLU A 2 14.65 -8.73 18.74
CA GLU A 2 14.08 -8.81 18.08
C GLU A 2 14.03 -8.75 17.46
N LYS A 3 14.24 -8.77 16.77
CA LYS A 3 14.05 -8.49 15.97
C LYS A 3 13.72 -8.66 15.37
N SER A 4 13.73 -8.94 15.52
CA SER A 4 13.16 -9.26 14.58
C SER A 4 13.09 -8.97 13.28
N SER A 5 13.21 -9.84 12.52
CA SER A 5 13.37 -9.55 11.16
C SER A 5 12.11 -9.09 10.50
N GLU A 6 11.00 -9.50 11.00
CA GLU A 6 9.80 -9.08 10.31
C GLU A 6 9.49 -7.63 10.54
N GLU A 7 9.93 -7.08 11.63
CA GLU A 7 9.72 -5.66 11.82
C GLU A 7 10.62 -4.84 10.92
N ASN A 8 11.64 -5.49 10.38
CA ASN A 8 12.56 -4.84 9.47
C ASN A 8 12.40 -5.34 8.05
N TYR A 9 11.29 -6.02 7.79
CA TYR A 9 11.06 -6.52 6.46
C TYR A 9 10.94 -5.38 5.46
N GLU A 10 11.63 -5.51 4.34
CA GLU A 10 11.52 -4.57 3.24
C GLU A 10 11.25 -5.35 1.98
N PHE A 11 10.22 -4.94 1.26
CA PHE A 11 9.93 -5.55 -0.02
C PHE A 11 10.91 -5.02 -1.06
N GLU A 12 11.56 -5.94 -1.74
CA GLU A 12 12.45 -5.60 -2.85
C GLU A 12 11.97 -6.31 -4.09
N PRO A 13 11.75 -5.61 -5.20
CA PRO A 13 11.40 -6.31 -6.44
C PRO A 13 12.57 -7.17 -6.89
N ASP A 14 12.26 -8.25 -7.57
CA ASP A 14 13.31 -9.06 -8.18
C ASP A 14 14.16 -8.22 -9.10
N GLU A 15 15.42 -8.60 -9.25
CA GLU A 15 16.29 -7.88 -10.17
C GLU A 15 15.74 -7.87 -11.58
N ASP A 16 15.08 -8.95 -11.98
CA ASP A 16 14.48 -9.01 -13.31
C ASP A 16 13.40 -7.96 -13.49
N GLU A 17 12.74 -7.56 -12.41
CA GLU A 17 11.70 -6.54 -12.50
C GLU A 17 12.26 -5.15 -12.65
N LYS A 18 13.48 -4.94 -12.17
CA LYS A 18 14.13 -3.63 -12.22
C LYS A 18 15.14 -3.51 -13.35
N ALA A 19 15.61 -4.64 -13.87
CA ALA A 19 16.68 -4.64 -14.84
C ALA A 19 16.18 -4.16 -16.19
N PRO A 20 17.00 -3.43 -16.95
CA PRO A 20 16.64 -3.09 -18.31
C PRO A 20 16.51 -4.37 -19.16
N MET A 21 15.58 -4.32 -20.09
CA MET A 21 15.35 -5.41 -21.01
C MET A 21 15.54 -4.92 -22.43
N ILE A 22 15.75 -5.85 -23.34
CA ILE A 22 15.88 -5.50 -24.74
C ILE A 22 14.61 -5.95 -25.45
N GLY A 23 13.93 -4.99 -26.07
CA GLY A 23 12.71 -5.29 -26.80
C GLY A 23 12.98 -5.93 -28.14
N ALA A 24 11.92 -6.32 -28.81
CA ALA A 24 12.01 -6.99 -30.10
C ALA A 24 12.69 -6.12 -31.16
N ASP A 25 12.60 -4.80 -30.99
CA ASP A 25 13.23 -3.85 -31.92
C ASP A 25 14.67 -3.53 -31.56
N GLY A 26 15.23 -4.21 -30.58
CA GLY A 26 16.61 -4.00 -30.15
C GLY A 26 16.82 -2.86 -29.20
N LYS A 27 15.76 -2.18 -28.80
CA LYS A 27 15.89 -1.05 -27.88
C LYS A 27 15.80 -1.53 -26.45
N VAL A 28 16.48 -0.80 -25.57
CA VAL A 28 16.47 -1.08 -24.14
C VAL A 28 15.13 -0.62 -23.56
N ILE A 29 14.49 -1.52 -22.81
CA ILE A 29 13.27 -1.22 -22.10
C ILE A 29 13.60 -1.21 -20.62
N ILE A 30 13.32 -0.08 -19.96
CA ILE A 30 13.58 0.08 -18.52
C ILE A 30 12.26 -0.06 -17.80
N PRO A 31 12.14 -1.01 -16.86
CA PRO A 31 10.90 -1.16 -16.11
C PRO A 31 10.57 0.13 -15.37
N SER A 32 9.31 0.47 -15.30
CA SER A 32 8.87 1.68 -14.62
C SER A 32 7.80 1.33 -13.62
N LEU A 33 7.72 2.17 -12.58
CA LEU A 33 6.68 2.03 -11.58
C LEU A 33 5.35 2.50 -12.13
N THR A 34 4.31 1.76 -11.81
CA THR A 34 2.93 2.13 -12.13
C THR A 34 2.20 2.35 -10.82
N TYR A 35 1.30 3.32 -10.79
CA TYR A 35 0.58 3.71 -9.57
C TYR A 35 -0.90 3.46 -9.73
N HIS A 36 -1.52 2.89 -8.70
CA HIS A 36 -2.95 2.62 -8.68
C HIS A 36 -3.52 2.98 -7.32
N ASP A 37 -4.71 3.55 -7.31
CA ASP A 37 -5.45 3.84 -6.09
C ASP A 37 -6.20 2.60 -5.63
N VAL A 38 -6.32 2.45 -4.32
CA VAL A 38 -7.27 1.51 -3.75
C VAL A 38 -8.60 2.22 -3.59
N GLY A 39 -9.67 1.49 -3.68
CA GLY A 39 -10.98 2.06 -3.44
C GLY A 39 -11.92 1.84 -4.58
N GLY A 40 -11.56 0.93 -5.44
CA GLY A 40 -12.49 0.50 -6.45
C GLY A 40 -12.42 1.31 -7.72
N MET A 41 -13.18 0.88 -8.65
CA MET A 41 -13.24 1.44 -9.99
C MET A 41 -14.67 1.75 -10.30
N GLY A 42 -14.87 2.84 -11.01
CA GLY A 42 -16.18 3.24 -11.41
C GLY A 42 -16.66 4.46 -10.66
N PRO A 43 -17.80 4.98 -11.06
CA PRO A 43 -18.25 6.30 -10.62
C PRO A 43 -18.64 6.35 -9.14
N ASN A 44 -18.98 5.23 -8.56
CA ASN A 44 -19.42 5.20 -7.16
C ASN A 44 -18.37 4.65 -6.22
N SER A 45 -17.15 4.44 -6.69
CA SER A 45 -16.10 3.91 -5.85
C SER A 45 -15.60 4.98 -4.88
N ASN A 46 -15.28 4.55 -3.67
CA ASN A 46 -14.81 5.45 -2.63
C ASN A 46 -13.35 5.16 -2.36
N LYS A 47 -12.49 6.10 -2.72
CA LYS A 47 -11.06 5.94 -2.55
C LYS A 47 -10.56 6.40 -1.20
N SER A 48 -11.42 7.04 -0.41
CA SER A 48 -11.04 7.56 0.89
C SER A 48 -11.24 6.52 1.98
N PHE A 49 -10.34 6.52 2.94
CA PHE A 49 -10.45 5.74 4.16
C PHE A 49 -10.73 6.70 5.28
N VAL A 50 -11.84 6.51 5.96
CA VAL A 50 -12.33 7.43 6.98
C VAL A 50 -12.58 6.65 8.26
N SER A 51 -12.06 7.13 9.38
CA SER A 51 -12.19 6.40 10.63
C SER A 51 -11.96 7.30 11.81
N ASN A 52 -12.61 6.96 12.92
CA ASN A 52 -12.24 7.53 14.22
C ASN A 52 -10.94 6.87 14.67
N LEU A 53 -10.12 7.64 15.35
CA LEU A 53 -8.86 7.11 15.85
C LEU A 53 -9.03 6.53 17.25
N LYS A 54 -8.17 5.58 17.57
CA LYS A 54 -8.24 4.83 18.81
C LYS A 54 -8.16 5.76 20.01
N ASP A 55 -9.05 5.57 20.95
CA ASP A 55 -9.06 6.28 22.23
C ASP A 55 -9.14 7.79 22.10
N SER A 56 -9.79 8.29 21.05
CA SER A 56 -9.95 9.72 20.87
C SER A 56 -11.21 10.00 20.06
N ASN A 57 -11.56 11.28 19.99
CA ASN A 57 -12.64 11.74 19.11
C ASN A 57 -12.10 12.26 17.79
N ASP A 58 -10.82 12.10 17.58
CA ASP A 58 -10.20 12.56 16.34
C ASP A 58 -10.66 11.71 15.18
N TYR A 59 -10.67 12.31 14.02
CA TYR A 59 -11.27 11.73 12.83
C TYR A 59 -10.27 11.82 11.70
N LEU A 60 -10.01 10.71 11.06
CA LEU A 60 -8.98 10.59 10.03
C LEU A 60 -9.63 10.37 8.67
N SER A 61 -9.07 11.04 7.67
CA SER A 61 -9.43 10.78 6.28
C SER A 61 -8.14 10.70 5.46
N MET A 62 -8.01 9.68 4.62
CA MET A 62 -6.82 9.55 3.78
C MET A 62 -7.13 8.80 2.49
N GLU A 63 -6.28 9.03 1.50
CA GLU A 63 -6.26 8.24 0.27
C GLU A 63 -4.87 7.69 0.08
N ILE A 64 -4.79 6.44 -0.36
CA ILE A 64 -3.52 5.74 -0.53
C ILE A 64 -3.42 5.23 -1.95
N ALA A 65 -2.27 5.44 -2.58
CA ALA A 65 -1.95 4.83 -3.86
C ALA A 65 -0.87 3.79 -3.66
N PHE A 66 -0.83 2.82 -4.54
CA PHE A 66 0.17 1.77 -4.49
C PHE A 66 0.94 1.74 -5.79
N SER A 67 2.21 1.38 -5.69
CA SER A 67 3.07 1.30 -6.86
C SER A 67 3.62 -0.11 -7.04
N SER A 68 3.94 -0.44 -8.29
CA SER A 68 4.50 -1.74 -8.62
C SER A 68 5.28 -1.64 -9.92
N TYR A 69 6.28 -2.48 -10.06
CA TYR A 69 6.94 -2.67 -11.35
C TYR A 69 6.15 -3.59 -12.27
N LYS A 70 5.09 -4.23 -11.74
CA LYS A 70 4.18 -5.06 -12.51
C LYS A 70 2.80 -4.43 -12.48
N GLY A 71 2.68 -3.30 -13.20
CA GLY A 71 1.50 -2.45 -13.09
C GLY A 71 0.17 -3.12 -13.39
N GLU A 72 0.15 -3.92 -14.47
CA GLU A 72 -1.11 -4.59 -14.83
C GLU A 72 -1.53 -5.58 -13.74
N LYS A 73 -0.57 -6.32 -13.23
CA LYS A 73 -0.85 -7.28 -12.17
C LYS A 73 -1.30 -6.59 -10.90
N LEU A 74 -0.67 -5.45 -10.58
CA LEU A 74 -1.09 -4.65 -9.42
C LEU A 74 -2.56 -4.23 -9.57
N GLY A 75 -2.91 -3.70 -10.75
CA GLY A 75 -4.30 -3.28 -10.97
C GLY A 75 -5.27 -4.43 -10.78
N ASN A 76 -4.90 -5.62 -11.28
CA ASN A 76 -5.76 -6.79 -11.17
C ASN A 76 -5.96 -7.23 -9.72
N VAL A 77 -4.87 -7.29 -8.92
CA VAL A 77 -5.02 -7.74 -7.54
C VAL A 77 -5.75 -6.70 -6.70
N LEU A 78 -5.56 -5.41 -6.98
CA LEU A 78 -6.30 -4.37 -6.26
C LEU A 78 -7.79 -4.47 -6.54
N LYS A 79 -8.15 -4.84 -7.74
CA LYS A 79 -9.55 -5.03 -8.11
C LYS A 79 -10.11 -6.30 -7.50
N ASP A 80 -9.38 -7.41 -7.65
CA ASP A 80 -9.88 -8.71 -7.25
C ASP A 80 -10.01 -8.85 -5.74
N PHE A 81 -9.12 -8.20 -4.99
CA PHE A 81 -9.08 -8.31 -3.54
C PHE A 81 -9.40 -6.98 -2.86
N ASP A 82 -10.21 -6.15 -3.51
CA ASP A 82 -10.49 -4.80 -3.00
C ASP A 82 -11.02 -4.82 -1.57
N ALA A 83 -12.01 -5.66 -1.30
CA ALA A 83 -12.60 -5.71 0.04
C ALA A 83 -11.59 -6.17 1.08
N ASP A 84 -10.75 -7.14 0.73
CA ASP A 84 -9.73 -7.63 1.63
C ASP A 84 -8.69 -6.57 1.93
N PHE A 85 -8.25 -5.86 0.91
CA PHE A 85 -7.25 -4.82 1.09
C PHE A 85 -7.79 -3.65 1.89
N ARG A 86 -9.05 -3.26 1.65
CA ARG A 86 -9.68 -2.21 2.45
C ARG A 86 -9.74 -2.62 3.92
N ASN A 87 -10.05 -3.88 4.17
CA ASN A 87 -10.09 -4.38 5.54
C ASN A 87 -8.71 -4.34 6.20
N ILE A 88 -7.67 -4.71 5.46
CA ILE A 88 -6.29 -4.63 5.97
C ILE A 88 -5.95 -3.20 6.36
N ILE A 89 -6.26 -2.25 5.47
CA ILE A 89 -5.94 -0.84 5.72
C ILE A 89 -6.70 -0.34 6.94
N MET A 90 -7.99 -0.65 7.04
CA MET A 90 -8.79 -0.20 8.18
C MET A 90 -8.28 -0.80 9.48
N ASN A 91 -7.87 -2.06 9.46
CA ASN A 91 -7.31 -2.68 10.65
C ASN A 91 -6.01 -2.00 11.09
N GLU A 92 -5.18 -1.59 10.13
CA GLU A 92 -3.96 -0.88 10.48
C GLU A 92 -4.25 0.50 11.06
N ILE A 93 -5.28 1.17 10.55
CA ILE A 93 -5.70 2.45 11.12
C ILE A 93 -6.21 2.24 12.55
N ASP A 94 -6.99 1.18 12.76
CA ASP A 94 -7.63 0.94 14.06
C ASP A 94 -6.62 0.64 15.17
N LYS A 95 -5.42 0.25 14.82
CA LYS A 95 -4.38 -0.01 15.81
C LYS A 95 -3.72 1.25 16.33
N ARG A 96 -4.02 2.41 15.75
CA ARG A 96 -3.24 3.63 15.97
C ARG A 96 -4.07 4.74 16.59
N LYS A 97 -3.37 5.59 17.34
CA LYS A 97 -3.91 6.81 17.90
C LYS A 97 -3.47 7.99 17.04
N THR A 98 -4.02 9.17 17.32
CA THR A 98 -3.64 10.39 16.62
C THR A 98 -2.12 10.58 16.59
N GLU A 99 -1.49 10.40 17.75
CA GLU A 99 -0.05 10.63 17.86
C GLU A 99 0.75 9.69 16.96
N ASP A 100 0.18 8.54 16.60
CA ASP A 100 0.88 7.57 15.75
C ASP A 100 0.87 7.96 14.29
N PHE A 101 0.19 9.07 13.96
CA PHE A 101 0.21 9.63 12.60
C PHE A 101 0.91 10.98 12.56
N MET A 102 1.41 11.46 13.69
CA MET A 102 2.07 12.78 13.75
C MET A 102 3.53 12.62 13.39
N GLY A 103 3.92 13.31 12.31
CA GLY A 103 5.26 13.23 11.81
C GLY A 103 5.39 12.28 10.65
N SER A 104 6.27 12.62 9.71
CA SER A 104 6.44 11.82 8.50
C SER A 104 6.94 10.42 8.79
N ASP A 105 7.78 10.26 9.83
CA ASP A 105 8.32 8.95 10.17
C ASP A 105 7.21 7.97 10.55
N LYS A 106 6.24 8.45 11.32
CA LYS A 106 5.16 7.58 11.79
C LYS A 106 4.20 7.26 10.66
N ARG A 107 3.94 8.23 9.78
CA ARG A 107 3.10 7.97 8.62
C ARG A 107 3.78 6.98 7.66
N GLN A 108 5.10 7.10 7.51
CA GLN A 108 5.84 6.16 6.68
C GLN A 108 5.78 4.75 7.26
N LYS A 109 5.90 4.63 8.58
CA LYS A 109 5.78 3.32 9.25
C LYS A 109 4.42 2.70 8.98
N PHE A 110 3.36 3.50 9.05
CA PHE A 110 2.02 3.03 8.76
C PHE A 110 1.94 2.48 7.33
N LEU A 111 2.49 3.23 6.37
CA LEU A 111 2.43 2.82 4.96
C LEU A 111 3.22 1.54 4.72
N ILE A 112 4.37 1.40 5.39
CA ILE A 112 5.15 0.17 5.28
C ILE A 112 4.37 -1.01 5.84
N ASP A 113 3.73 -0.83 6.99
CA ASP A 113 2.94 -1.90 7.60
C ASP A 113 1.78 -2.32 6.70
N VAL A 114 1.11 -1.35 6.07
CA VAL A 114 0.03 -1.65 5.14
C VAL A 114 0.56 -2.46 3.96
N ARG A 115 1.65 -1.98 3.35
CA ARG A 115 2.25 -2.69 2.22
C ARG A 115 2.60 -4.12 2.59
N ASP A 116 3.25 -4.30 3.73
CA ASP A 116 3.71 -5.62 4.13
C ASP A 116 2.54 -6.56 4.39
N LYS A 117 1.49 -6.06 5.02
CA LYS A 117 0.32 -6.90 5.29
C LYS A 117 -0.40 -7.28 4.01
N MET A 118 -0.47 -6.37 3.05
CA MET A 118 -1.10 -6.68 1.78
C MET A 118 -0.29 -7.72 1.01
N ASN A 119 1.04 -7.61 1.01
CA ASN A 119 1.89 -8.59 0.35
C ASN A 119 1.80 -9.95 1.05
N GLU A 120 1.73 -9.98 2.38
CA GLU A 120 1.52 -11.24 3.11
C GLU A 120 0.21 -11.90 2.69
N PHE A 121 -0.83 -11.09 2.56
CA PHE A 121 -2.13 -11.60 2.11
C PHE A 121 -2.02 -12.23 0.72
N LEU A 122 -1.32 -11.55 -0.19
CA LEU A 122 -1.15 -12.07 -1.55
C LEU A 122 -0.41 -13.40 -1.53
N ILE A 123 0.66 -13.50 -0.75
CA ILE A 123 1.41 -14.74 -0.64
C ILE A 123 0.52 -15.87 -0.15
N LYS A 124 -0.32 -15.60 0.83
CA LYS A 124 -1.23 -16.60 1.36
C LYS A 124 -2.28 -17.06 0.34
N LYS A 125 -2.54 -16.23 -0.66
CA LYS A 125 -3.48 -16.56 -1.74
C LYS A 125 -2.77 -17.12 -2.97
N ASP A 126 -1.51 -17.47 -2.84
CA ASP A 126 -0.68 -17.97 -3.94
C ASP A 126 -0.54 -16.94 -5.07
N GLU A 127 -0.57 -15.65 -4.70
CA GLU A 127 -0.35 -14.56 -5.63
C GLU A 127 1.00 -13.95 -5.39
N ASP A 128 1.58 -13.34 -6.42
CA ASP A 128 2.86 -12.64 -6.28
C ASP A 128 2.68 -11.41 -5.38
N PRO A 129 3.65 -11.15 -4.49
CA PRO A 129 3.61 -9.92 -3.68
C PRO A 129 4.08 -8.73 -4.51
N VAL A 130 3.17 -8.16 -5.29
CA VAL A 130 3.52 -7.18 -6.31
C VAL A 130 3.52 -5.73 -5.82
N ILE A 131 3.19 -5.48 -4.57
CA ILE A 131 3.08 -4.11 -4.08
C ILE A 131 4.46 -3.64 -3.62
N PHE A 132 5.00 -2.66 -4.37
CA PHE A 132 6.33 -2.14 -4.07
C PHE A 132 6.27 -1.10 -2.97
N ASN A 133 5.38 -0.11 -3.11
CA ASN A 133 5.23 0.95 -2.10
C ASN A 133 3.78 1.34 -1.94
N ALA A 134 3.48 1.85 -0.75
CA ALA A 134 2.23 2.53 -0.46
C ALA A 134 2.54 4.01 -0.29
N ILE A 135 1.72 4.86 -0.88
CA ILE A 135 1.97 6.30 -0.94
C ILE A 135 0.71 7.02 -0.47
N LEU A 136 0.89 7.97 0.43
CA LEU A 136 -0.22 8.75 0.97
C LEU A 136 -0.51 9.91 0.00
N LYS A 137 -1.71 9.91 -0.57
CA LYS A 137 -2.10 10.95 -1.51
C LYS A 137 -2.72 12.13 -0.81
N THR A 138 -3.66 11.86 0.10
CA THR A 138 -4.23 12.89 0.93
C THR A 138 -4.27 12.38 2.36
N PHE A 139 -4.23 13.32 3.30
CA PHE A 139 -4.21 12.95 4.70
C PHE A 139 -4.70 14.13 5.52
N VAL A 140 -5.79 13.91 6.26
CA VAL A 140 -6.39 14.93 7.09
C VAL A 140 -6.80 14.31 8.42
N ILE A 141 -6.45 14.95 9.51
CA ILE A 141 -6.99 14.60 10.83
C ILE A 141 -7.73 15.80 11.36
N ASN A 142 -9.00 15.60 11.69
CA ASN A 142 -9.81 16.61 12.35
C ASN A 142 -9.80 16.29 13.84
N GLN A 143 -9.24 17.19 14.61
CA GLN A 143 -9.12 17.01 16.06
C GLN A 143 -10.27 17.69 16.75
N HIS A 144 -10.81 16.99 17.75
CA HIS A 144 -11.94 17.50 18.53
C HIS A 144 -11.62 17.63 20.00
#